data_145cba818dd3f4fffa5f109e7ba4d6d2
#
_entry.id   145cba818dd3f4fffa5f109e7ba4d6d2
#
_cell.length_a   1.000
_cell.length_b   1.000
_cell.length_c   1.000
_cell.angle_alpha   90.00
_cell.angle_beta   90.00
_cell.angle_gamma   90.00
#
_symmetry.space_group_name_H-M   'P 1'
#
loop_
_entity.id
_entity.type
_entity.pdbx_description
1 polymer ?
#
loop_
_entity_poly.entity_id
_entity_poly.type
_entity_poly.pdbx_seq_one_letter_code
_entity_poly.pdbx_strand_id
1 'polypeptide(L)'
;MPKPHKNKPSRPGASDVPLLAWLATSVSILTFLFYLKAGDVLLYGDAVAHINIARRVFDSKTPGLLQLGTVWLPLQHLLMIPFLISMSLWRSGAGGSIPSMVAYVFGVVGIFRLTRCALSASNLPDGVARAAAWIAALIYAANPNLMYMQSTAMGETVYLAFFIWAVVYFCESVHGNPAALTRCGLCLAGASLTRYDGWFLAVAMTLAVLLALGKQVLSRRGRAAFRGRVSDTRSTGALAPSPVIRFLLIAAAAPALWLAYNAIVYRNPLEFENGPYSAKAIEGRTQSAGNPGHPGSGNPLVAATYFLKAGEDNVAANEWLQRAWLLLVLGAVLTPLILYRMESSRPFARSAWPLAFLLIPIPFYALSIAYGGVPIFVPQWWPFSHYNVRYGLQLLPVFCASIAILVSFAFRSNWNWRLRFASVLVLLAFVLASYSRVWRAGPICLEEAEINMKTRNQLEIQLSTWLERLPPDATLLMYVGDHVGAVERAGIPLRNTINEGNHRVWKQPTDPEGLWERALADPPKYADYVLAFEGDPVWQAVHNLALPELVEIHVTGQARAVLYRAR
;
A
#
# COMPACT_ATOMS: atom_id res chain seq x y z
N MET A 1 53.44 9.66 21.09
CA MET A 1 52.81 8.65 20.25
C MET A 1 51.37 9.06 19.98
N PRO A 2 50.95 9.33 18.72
CA PRO A 2 49.59 9.65 18.41
C PRO A 2 48.71 8.40 18.54
N LYS A 3 47.51 8.52 19.17
CA LYS A 3 46.52 7.47 19.30
C LYS A 3 46.03 7.04 17.92
N PRO A 4 45.92 5.74 17.61
CA PRO A 4 45.39 5.28 16.35
C PRO A 4 43.92 5.70 16.23
N HIS A 5 43.59 6.45 15.18
CA HIS A 5 42.20 6.71 14.77
C HIS A 5 41.52 5.37 14.50
N LYS A 6 40.58 4.98 15.36
CA LYS A 6 39.62 3.90 15.07
C LYS A 6 38.71 4.37 13.94
N ASN A 7 39.09 4.08 12.69
CA ASN A 7 38.17 4.15 11.58
C ASN A 7 36.95 3.27 11.92
N LYS A 8 35.81 3.89 12.18
CA LYS A 8 34.55 3.16 12.22
C LYS A 8 34.39 2.49 10.86
N PRO A 9 34.12 1.17 10.79
CA PRO A 9 33.89 0.53 9.52
C PRO A 9 32.73 1.26 8.82
N SER A 10 33.00 1.85 7.66
CA SER A 10 31.98 2.44 6.80
C SER A 10 30.95 1.36 6.49
N ARG A 11 29.66 1.67 6.66
CA ARG A 11 28.59 0.73 6.30
C ARG A 11 28.74 0.36 4.83
N PRO A 12 28.83 -0.94 4.47
CA PRO A 12 28.98 -1.34 3.08
C PRO A 12 27.84 -0.74 2.22
N GLY A 13 28.18 -0.02 1.14
CA GLY A 13 27.20 0.58 0.23
C GLY A 13 26.66 1.97 0.63
N ALA A 14 27.18 2.61 1.68
CA ALA A 14 26.74 3.97 2.07
C ALA A 14 26.97 5.03 0.98
N SER A 15 27.95 4.82 0.09
CA SER A 15 28.25 5.72 -1.05
C SER A 15 27.25 5.60 -2.20
N ASP A 16 26.52 4.48 -2.33
CA ASP A 16 25.56 4.25 -3.43
C ASP A 16 24.18 4.85 -3.17
N VAL A 17 23.81 4.98 -1.88
CA VAL A 17 22.47 5.42 -1.48
C VAL A 17 22.10 6.80 -2.03
N PRO A 18 22.96 7.83 -1.98
CA PRO A 18 22.63 9.15 -2.54
C PRO A 18 22.39 9.10 -4.05
N LEU A 19 23.24 8.39 -4.80
CA LEU A 19 23.09 8.25 -6.25
C LEU A 19 21.78 7.52 -6.59
N LEU A 20 21.50 6.42 -5.90
CA LEU A 20 20.27 5.65 -6.12
C LEU A 20 19.02 6.47 -5.77
N ALA A 21 19.05 7.21 -4.65
CA ALA A 21 17.94 8.09 -4.26
C ALA A 21 17.73 9.21 -5.28
N TRP A 22 18.80 9.80 -5.80
CA TRP A 22 18.72 10.83 -6.85
C TRP A 22 18.11 10.27 -8.14
N LEU A 23 18.57 9.10 -8.61
CA LEU A 23 18.01 8.42 -9.78
C LEU A 23 16.53 8.07 -9.58
N ALA A 24 16.17 7.49 -8.43
CA ALA A 24 14.79 7.16 -8.10
C ALA A 24 13.90 8.41 -8.04
N THR A 25 14.38 9.52 -7.48
CA THR A 25 13.66 10.81 -7.45
C THR A 25 13.44 11.33 -8.87
N SER A 26 14.46 11.28 -9.72
CA SER A 26 14.34 11.72 -11.13
C SER A 26 13.29 10.89 -11.88
N VAL A 27 13.33 9.56 -11.75
CA VAL A 27 12.33 8.67 -12.36
C VAL A 27 10.94 8.99 -11.81
N SER A 28 10.80 9.14 -10.49
CA SER A 28 9.53 9.46 -9.84
C SER A 28 8.91 10.75 -10.39
N ILE A 29 9.70 11.83 -10.48
CA ILE A 29 9.22 13.12 -10.99
C ILE A 29 8.84 13.02 -12.47
N LEU A 30 9.68 12.39 -13.29
CA LEU A 30 9.41 12.28 -14.73
C LEU A 30 8.14 11.48 -15.01
N THR A 31 7.94 10.35 -14.33
CA THR A 31 6.74 9.53 -14.50
C THR A 31 5.49 10.22 -13.94
N PHE A 32 5.61 10.90 -12.79
CA PHE A 32 4.51 11.71 -12.27
C PHE A 32 4.08 12.79 -13.26
N LEU A 33 5.02 13.56 -13.82
CA LEU A 33 4.72 14.59 -14.81
C LEU A 33 4.08 14.01 -16.07
N PHE A 34 4.51 12.82 -16.50
CA PHE A 34 3.91 12.10 -17.62
C PHE A 34 2.43 11.80 -17.34
N TYR A 35 2.10 11.14 -16.24
CA TYR A 35 0.71 10.79 -15.88
C TYR A 35 -0.14 12.01 -15.52
N LEU A 36 0.45 13.04 -14.91
CA LEU A 36 -0.25 14.30 -14.64
C LEU A 36 -0.68 14.98 -15.95
N LYS A 37 0.21 15.02 -16.94
CA LYS A 37 -0.10 15.60 -18.26
C LYS A 37 -1.13 14.77 -19.03
N ALA A 38 -1.12 13.44 -18.86
CA ALA A 38 -2.11 12.54 -19.45
C ALA A 38 -3.50 12.66 -18.78
N GLY A 39 -3.57 13.18 -17.55
CA GLY A 39 -4.82 13.27 -16.77
C GLY A 39 -5.11 12.01 -15.94
N ASP A 40 -4.12 11.11 -15.78
CA ASP A 40 -4.31 9.76 -15.23
C ASP A 40 -4.15 9.69 -13.71
N VAL A 41 -3.76 10.79 -13.06
CA VAL A 41 -3.47 10.82 -11.60
C VAL A 41 -4.72 10.56 -10.76
N LEU A 42 -5.90 10.99 -11.23
CA LEU A 42 -7.19 10.90 -10.54
C LEU A 42 -8.11 9.80 -11.10
N LEU A 43 -7.59 8.82 -11.85
CA LEU A 43 -8.42 7.77 -12.42
C LEU A 43 -8.94 6.78 -11.36
N TYR A 44 -8.16 6.43 -10.33
CA TYR A 44 -8.69 5.60 -9.24
C TYR A 44 -9.70 6.37 -8.41
N GLY A 45 -10.91 5.82 -8.27
CA GLY A 45 -11.93 6.36 -7.36
C GLY A 45 -11.45 6.42 -5.91
N ASP A 46 -10.69 5.40 -5.47
CA ASP A 46 -10.07 5.38 -4.15
C ASP A 46 -9.05 6.51 -3.97
N ALA A 47 -8.28 6.89 -5.01
CA ALA A 47 -7.34 8.01 -4.94
C ALA A 47 -8.07 9.34 -4.72
N VAL A 48 -9.16 9.58 -5.45
CA VAL A 48 -10.04 10.74 -5.27
C VAL A 48 -10.63 10.75 -3.86
N ALA A 49 -11.11 9.60 -3.37
CA ALA A 49 -11.65 9.48 -2.02
C ALA A 49 -10.59 9.78 -0.94
N HIS A 50 -9.38 9.23 -1.06
CA HIS A 50 -8.28 9.48 -0.13
C HIS A 50 -7.90 10.96 -0.03
N ILE A 51 -7.78 11.64 -1.17
CA ILE A 51 -7.49 13.08 -1.24
C ILE A 51 -8.57 13.87 -0.48
N ASN A 52 -9.83 13.57 -0.74
CA ASN A 52 -10.95 14.31 -0.18
C ASN A 52 -11.20 13.98 1.31
N ILE A 53 -10.94 12.76 1.76
CA ILE A 53 -10.92 12.42 3.18
C ILE A 53 -9.83 13.23 3.91
N ALA A 54 -8.63 13.32 3.36
CA ALA A 54 -7.55 14.12 3.93
C ALA A 54 -7.92 15.63 3.93
N ARG A 55 -8.52 16.12 2.86
CA ARG A 55 -8.96 17.51 2.72
C ARG A 55 -10.04 17.87 3.74
N ARG A 56 -11.06 17.02 3.96
CA ARG A 56 -12.15 17.25 4.91
C ARG A 56 -11.69 17.44 6.35
N VAL A 57 -10.52 16.95 6.73
CA VAL A 57 -9.97 17.13 8.08
C VAL A 57 -9.85 18.60 8.46
N PHE A 58 -9.56 19.48 7.51
CA PHE A 58 -9.42 20.93 7.74
C PHE A 58 -10.36 21.81 6.89
N ASP A 59 -10.88 21.30 5.78
CA ASP A 59 -11.78 22.00 4.86
C ASP A 59 -13.14 21.29 4.83
N SER A 60 -13.96 21.52 5.86
CA SER A 60 -15.30 20.94 6.03
C SER A 60 -16.15 21.87 6.88
N LYS A 61 -17.49 21.73 6.85
CA LYS A 61 -18.40 22.38 7.79
C LYS A 61 -18.13 21.94 9.24
N THR A 62 -17.63 20.72 9.43
CA THR A 62 -17.30 20.12 10.73
C THR A 62 -15.87 19.55 10.68
N PRO A 63 -14.81 20.42 10.63
CA PRO A 63 -13.43 19.95 10.50
C PRO A 63 -12.97 19.18 11.74
N GLY A 64 -12.00 18.28 11.57
CA GLY A 64 -11.41 17.51 12.64
C GLY A 64 -11.09 16.07 12.24
N LEU A 65 -10.47 15.34 13.16
CA LEU A 65 -10.04 13.94 12.92
C LEU A 65 -11.22 12.97 12.69
N LEU A 66 -12.43 13.33 13.08
CA LEU A 66 -13.64 12.54 12.79
C LEU A 66 -13.89 12.37 11.28
N GLN A 67 -13.34 13.28 10.47
CA GLN A 67 -13.45 13.23 9.01
C GLN A 67 -12.59 12.13 8.36
N LEU A 68 -11.69 11.49 9.11
CA LEU A 68 -10.83 10.39 8.59
C LEU A 68 -11.62 9.12 8.22
N GLY A 69 -12.83 8.97 8.75
CA GLY A 69 -13.61 7.75 8.51
C GLY A 69 -13.10 6.55 9.29
N THR A 70 -13.59 5.36 8.94
CA THR A 70 -13.27 4.11 9.65
C THR A 70 -12.67 3.03 8.76
N VAL A 71 -12.96 3.02 7.46
CA VAL A 71 -12.60 1.90 6.56
C VAL A 71 -11.12 1.90 6.22
N TRP A 72 -10.58 3.08 5.87
CA TRP A 72 -9.18 3.24 5.52
C TRP A 72 -8.36 3.74 6.69
N LEU A 73 -7.21 3.13 6.88
CA LEU A 73 -6.26 3.49 7.93
C LEU A 73 -5.69 4.91 7.73
N PRO A 74 -5.40 5.65 8.82
CA PRO A 74 -5.29 7.10 8.76
C PRO A 74 -3.98 7.64 8.20
N LEU A 75 -2.87 6.86 8.18
CA LEU A 75 -1.54 7.43 7.94
C LEU A 75 -1.41 8.07 6.57
N GLN A 76 -1.95 7.42 5.53
CA GLN A 76 -1.92 7.95 4.17
C GLN A 76 -2.59 9.33 4.09
N HIS A 77 -3.79 9.47 4.68
CA HIS A 77 -4.53 10.73 4.70
C HIS A 77 -3.75 11.82 5.45
N LEU A 78 -3.19 11.49 6.61
CA LEU A 78 -2.40 12.43 7.42
C LEU A 78 -1.16 12.94 6.68
N LEU A 79 -0.49 12.07 5.90
CA LEU A 79 0.67 12.44 5.10
C LEU A 79 0.32 13.37 3.93
N MET A 80 -0.91 13.35 3.43
CA MET A 80 -1.37 14.21 2.33
C MET A 80 -1.75 15.61 2.79
N ILE A 81 -2.21 15.79 4.03
CA ILE A 81 -2.77 17.06 4.55
C ILE A 81 -1.90 18.27 4.24
N PRO A 82 -0.58 18.29 4.49
CA PRO A 82 0.25 19.48 4.24
C PRO A 82 0.23 19.96 2.78
N PHE A 83 0.11 19.03 1.84
CA PHE A 83 0.13 19.31 0.40
C PHE A 83 -1.25 19.70 -0.14
N LEU A 84 -2.30 19.24 0.52
CA LEU A 84 -3.70 19.51 0.13
C LEU A 84 -4.23 20.85 0.63
N ILE A 85 -3.45 21.64 1.37
CA ILE A 85 -3.80 23.03 1.72
C ILE A 85 -3.86 23.89 0.45
N SER A 86 -2.98 23.66 -0.51
CA SER A 86 -3.00 24.33 -1.81
C SER A 86 -4.19 23.87 -2.66
N MET A 87 -5.01 24.82 -3.11
CA MET A 87 -6.16 24.56 -3.97
C MET A 87 -5.74 23.92 -5.31
N SER A 88 -4.63 24.37 -5.91
CA SER A 88 -4.14 23.83 -7.18
C SER A 88 -3.61 22.40 -7.05
N LEU A 89 -2.92 22.10 -5.95
CA LEU A 89 -2.43 20.75 -5.67
C LEU A 89 -3.58 19.78 -5.32
N TRP A 90 -4.65 20.28 -4.70
CA TRP A 90 -5.86 19.51 -4.46
C TRP A 90 -6.58 19.19 -5.77
N ARG A 91 -6.99 20.20 -6.54
CA ARG A 91 -7.73 20.04 -7.81
C ARG A 91 -7.03 19.15 -8.83
N SER A 92 -5.70 19.17 -8.89
CA SER A 92 -4.90 18.34 -9.80
C SER A 92 -4.61 16.93 -9.29
N GLY A 93 -4.92 16.62 -8.02
CA GLY A 93 -4.51 15.39 -7.36
C GLY A 93 -3.02 15.32 -6.99
N ALA A 94 -2.22 16.28 -7.44
CA ALA A 94 -0.77 16.28 -7.23
C ALA A 94 -0.39 16.25 -5.74
N GLY A 95 -1.13 16.95 -4.89
CA GLY A 95 -0.91 16.96 -3.44
C GLY A 95 -1.05 15.57 -2.80
N GLY A 96 -1.97 14.75 -3.32
CA GLY A 96 -2.16 13.37 -2.86
C GLY A 96 -1.04 12.42 -3.30
N SER A 97 -0.42 12.69 -4.45
CA SER A 97 0.64 11.85 -5.02
C SER A 97 2.00 12.03 -4.34
N ILE A 98 2.29 13.19 -3.74
CA ILE A 98 3.61 13.48 -3.15
C ILE A 98 4.05 12.43 -2.11
N PRO A 99 3.21 11.99 -1.14
CA PRO A 99 3.61 10.93 -0.21
C PRO A 99 3.97 9.62 -0.90
N SER A 100 3.24 9.24 -1.97
CA SER A 100 3.51 8.03 -2.76
C SER A 100 4.83 8.14 -3.53
N MET A 101 5.14 9.31 -4.09
CA MET A 101 6.42 9.58 -4.77
C MET A 101 7.61 9.48 -3.81
N VAL A 102 7.50 10.06 -2.62
CA VAL A 102 8.53 9.94 -1.58
C VAL A 102 8.70 8.48 -1.16
N ALA A 103 7.60 7.78 -0.93
CA ALA A 103 7.61 6.37 -0.55
C ALA A 103 8.25 5.46 -1.63
N TYR A 104 8.02 5.76 -2.91
CA TYR A 104 8.70 5.06 -4.01
C TYR A 104 10.23 5.15 -3.90
N VAL A 105 10.77 6.35 -3.65
CA VAL A 105 12.23 6.54 -3.48
C VAL A 105 12.74 5.73 -2.28
N PHE A 106 12.00 5.76 -1.16
CA PHE A 106 12.32 4.93 0.01
C PHE A 106 12.25 3.44 -0.31
N GLY A 107 11.28 2.98 -1.10
CA GLY A 107 11.16 1.60 -1.56
C GLY A 107 12.38 1.15 -2.36
N VAL A 108 12.80 1.94 -3.34
CA VAL A 108 14.00 1.66 -4.17
C VAL A 108 15.25 1.53 -3.32
N VAL A 109 15.51 2.50 -2.43
CA VAL A 109 16.64 2.45 -1.49
C VAL A 109 16.51 1.28 -0.53
N GLY A 110 15.29 0.97 -0.10
CA GLY A 110 14.98 -0.16 0.79
C GLY A 110 15.35 -1.51 0.17
N ILE A 111 14.97 -1.75 -1.09
CA ILE A 111 15.33 -2.99 -1.83
C ILE A 111 16.85 -3.13 -1.96
N PHE A 112 17.57 -2.04 -2.29
CA PHE A 112 19.03 -2.05 -2.31
C PHE A 112 19.60 -2.47 -0.96
N ARG A 113 19.18 -1.84 0.13
CA ARG A 113 19.67 -2.14 1.48
C ARG A 113 19.29 -3.54 1.94
N LEU A 114 18.07 -3.99 1.65
CA LEU A 114 17.61 -5.34 1.97
C LEU A 114 18.48 -6.40 1.30
N THR A 115 18.73 -6.24 0.00
CA THR A 115 19.56 -7.15 -0.78
C THR A 115 21.00 -7.17 -0.25
N ARG A 116 21.58 -5.99 0.04
CA ARG A 116 22.91 -5.90 0.65
C ARG A 116 22.98 -6.60 2.01
N CYS A 117 21.95 -6.43 2.83
CA CYS A 117 21.86 -7.07 4.14
C CYS A 117 21.75 -8.59 4.01
N ALA A 118 20.84 -9.08 3.16
CA ALA A 118 20.62 -10.51 2.97
C ALA A 118 21.85 -11.23 2.39
N LEU A 119 22.64 -10.55 1.55
CA LEU A 119 23.87 -11.09 0.96
C LEU A 119 25.12 -10.86 1.82
N SER A 120 25.05 -10.18 2.97
CA SER A 120 26.22 -9.81 3.78
C SER A 120 27.03 -11.00 4.32
N ALA A 121 26.38 -12.11 4.62
CA ALA A 121 27.03 -13.35 5.06
C ALA A 121 27.31 -14.34 3.90
N SER A 122 27.11 -13.91 2.66
CA SER A 122 27.51 -14.69 1.50
C SER A 122 29.00 -14.45 1.25
N ASN A 123 29.82 -15.47 1.15
CA ASN A 123 31.24 -15.33 0.82
C ASN A 123 31.47 -14.83 -0.63
N LEU A 124 30.63 -13.88 -1.09
CA LEU A 124 30.73 -13.24 -2.40
C LEU A 124 31.68 -12.05 -2.36
N PRO A 125 32.40 -11.77 -3.45
CA PRO A 125 33.10 -10.49 -3.60
C PRO A 125 32.12 -9.33 -3.39
N ASP A 126 32.54 -8.27 -2.68
CA ASP A 126 31.67 -7.11 -2.39
C ASP A 126 31.08 -6.48 -3.65
N GLY A 127 31.85 -6.41 -4.74
CA GLY A 127 31.39 -5.92 -6.04
C GLY A 127 30.20 -6.72 -6.61
N VAL A 128 30.16 -8.04 -6.43
CA VAL A 128 29.06 -8.89 -6.89
C VAL A 128 27.81 -8.65 -6.04
N ALA A 129 27.96 -8.63 -4.71
CA ALA A 129 26.83 -8.35 -3.81
C ALA A 129 26.27 -6.93 -4.04
N ARG A 130 27.14 -5.97 -4.35
CA ARG A 130 26.75 -4.60 -4.71
C ARG A 130 26.00 -4.58 -6.04
N ALA A 131 26.50 -5.27 -7.08
CA ALA A 131 25.84 -5.35 -8.38
C ALA A 131 24.46 -6.02 -8.28
N ALA A 132 24.32 -7.13 -7.54
CA ALA A 132 23.04 -7.79 -7.30
C ALA A 132 22.04 -6.86 -6.60
N ALA A 133 22.47 -6.03 -5.65
CA ALA A 133 21.62 -5.06 -4.98
C ALA A 133 21.18 -3.92 -5.91
N TRP A 134 22.05 -3.43 -6.78
CA TRP A 134 21.69 -2.45 -7.81
C TRP A 134 20.69 -3.04 -8.80
N ILE A 135 20.89 -4.27 -9.27
CA ILE A 135 19.95 -4.97 -10.17
C ILE A 135 18.57 -5.05 -9.53
N ALA A 136 18.46 -5.53 -8.28
CA ALA A 136 17.18 -5.61 -7.58
C ALA A 136 16.49 -4.25 -7.44
N ALA A 137 17.24 -3.22 -7.06
CA ALA A 137 16.71 -1.87 -6.89
C ALA A 137 16.23 -1.26 -8.22
N LEU A 138 16.97 -1.48 -9.31
CA LEU A 138 16.58 -1.00 -10.63
C LEU A 138 15.36 -1.76 -11.18
N ILE A 139 15.24 -3.07 -10.93
CA ILE A 139 14.04 -3.85 -11.29
C ILE A 139 12.81 -3.30 -10.55
N TYR A 140 12.94 -3.01 -9.26
CA TYR A 140 11.87 -2.40 -8.48
C TYR A 140 11.50 -1.02 -9.03
N ALA A 141 12.49 -0.16 -9.28
CA ALA A 141 12.28 1.19 -9.78
C ALA A 141 11.66 1.22 -11.18
N ALA A 142 12.05 0.30 -12.06
CA ALA A 142 11.60 0.27 -13.45
C ALA A 142 10.25 -0.48 -13.66
N ASN A 143 9.61 -0.98 -12.60
CA ASN A 143 8.33 -1.68 -12.75
C ASN A 143 7.23 -0.70 -13.22
N PRO A 144 6.58 -0.95 -14.39
CA PRO A 144 5.63 -0.01 -14.98
C PRO A 144 4.41 0.27 -14.10
N ASN A 145 3.88 -0.75 -13.43
CA ASN A 145 2.73 -0.63 -12.54
C ASN A 145 3.06 0.19 -11.29
N LEU A 146 4.24 -0.02 -10.71
CA LEU A 146 4.72 0.77 -9.58
C LEU A 146 4.94 2.24 -9.98
N MET A 147 5.48 2.50 -11.20
CA MET A 147 5.69 3.84 -11.72
C MET A 147 4.36 4.59 -11.90
N TYR A 148 3.29 3.92 -12.28
CA TYR A 148 1.95 4.49 -12.29
C TYR A 148 1.42 4.70 -10.87
N MET A 149 1.44 3.67 -10.03
CA MET A 149 0.86 3.73 -8.68
C MET A 149 1.51 4.81 -7.80
N GLN A 150 2.82 5.04 -7.90
CA GLN A 150 3.49 6.12 -7.17
C GLN A 150 3.07 7.52 -7.65
N SER A 151 2.52 7.64 -8.85
CA SER A 151 2.01 8.90 -9.40
C SER A 151 0.58 9.22 -8.96
N THR A 152 -0.04 8.36 -8.15
CA THR A 152 -1.40 8.48 -7.65
C THR A 152 -1.45 8.68 -6.13
N ALA A 153 -2.61 9.06 -5.62
CA ALA A 153 -2.86 9.20 -4.17
C ALA A 153 -3.19 7.85 -3.50
N MET A 154 -2.79 6.73 -4.12
CA MET A 154 -3.06 5.39 -3.60
C MET A 154 -2.05 4.97 -2.51
N GLY A 155 -2.50 4.13 -1.55
CA GLY A 155 -1.72 3.74 -0.37
C GLY A 155 -0.67 2.66 -0.60
N GLU A 156 -0.69 1.98 -1.74
CA GLU A 156 0.15 0.82 -2.03
C GLU A 156 1.63 1.14 -1.93
N THR A 157 2.06 2.26 -2.51
CA THR A 157 3.48 2.64 -2.52
C THR A 157 3.98 3.02 -1.13
N VAL A 158 3.14 3.72 -0.34
CA VAL A 158 3.45 4.09 1.06
C VAL A 158 3.58 2.83 1.92
N TYR A 159 2.65 1.89 1.76
CA TYR A 159 2.72 0.60 2.45
C TYR A 159 3.97 -0.19 2.07
N LEU A 160 4.27 -0.31 0.76
CA LEU A 160 5.47 -1.02 0.27
C LEU A 160 6.76 -0.47 0.87
N ALA A 161 6.89 0.86 1.00
CA ALA A 161 8.04 1.46 1.63
C ALA A 161 8.19 0.99 3.08
N PHE A 162 7.16 1.10 3.90
CA PHE A 162 7.19 0.64 5.28
C PHE A 162 7.41 -0.86 5.41
N PHE A 163 6.78 -1.66 4.56
CA PHE A 163 6.95 -3.10 4.49
C PHE A 163 8.40 -3.50 4.22
N ILE A 164 8.99 -2.95 3.16
CA ILE A 164 10.39 -3.22 2.78
C ILE A 164 11.34 -2.81 3.91
N TRP A 165 11.16 -1.61 4.49
CA TRP A 165 12.03 -1.13 5.56
C TRP A 165 11.85 -1.88 6.87
N ALA A 166 10.67 -2.42 7.17
CA ALA A 166 10.48 -3.34 8.29
C ALA A 166 11.35 -4.59 8.11
N VAL A 167 11.35 -5.20 6.91
CA VAL A 167 12.19 -6.36 6.60
C VAL A 167 13.67 -6.00 6.61
N VAL A 168 14.08 -4.81 6.11
CA VAL A 168 15.48 -4.31 6.19
C VAL A 168 15.95 -4.27 7.64
N TYR A 169 15.19 -3.59 8.51
CA TYR A 169 15.61 -3.43 9.90
C TYR A 169 15.52 -4.73 10.69
N PHE A 170 14.58 -5.60 10.36
CA PHE A 170 14.55 -6.94 10.92
C PHE A 170 15.81 -7.74 10.51
N CYS A 171 16.19 -7.70 9.23
CA CYS A 171 17.41 -8.31 8.72
C CYS A 171 18.66 -7.75 9.43
N GLU A 172 18.79 -6.43 9.56
CA GLU A 172 19.89 -5.80 10.29
C GLU A 172 19.93 -6.22 11.77
N SER A 173 18.78 -6.44 12.42
CA SER A 173 18.74 -6.89 13.81
C SER A 173 19.25 -8.31 13.97
N VAL A 174 18.93 -9.19 13.03
CA VAL A 174 19.45 -10.58 12.97
C VAL A 174 20.96 -10.60 12.77
N HIS A 175 21.51 -9.60 12.06
CA HIS A 175 22.96 -9.46 11.80
C HIS A 175 23.72 -8.72 12.91
N GLY A 176 23.15 -8.60 14.09
CA GLY A 176 23.85 -8.08 15.28
C GLY A 176 23.68 -6.58 15.54
N ASN A 177 22.70 -5.92 14.92
CA ASN A 177 22.32 -4.56 15.23
C ASN A 177 20.99 -4.51 16.01
N PRO A 178 20.97 -4.71 17.34
CA PRO A 178 19.73 -4.78 18.12
C PRO A 178 18.93 -3.47 18.10
N ALA A 179 19.57 -2.31 17.89
CA ALA A 179 18.87 -1.04 17.75
C ALA A 179 17.99 -0.97 16.50
N ALA A 180 18.29 -1.77 15.46
CA ALA A 180 17.46 -1.87 14.26
C ALA A 180 16.06 -2.44 14.57
N LEU A 181 15.92 -3.25 15.61
CA LEU A 181 14.62 -3.82 15.98
C LEU A 181 13.60 -2.73 16.38
N THR A 182 14.03 -1.68 17.08
CA THR A 182 13.15 -0.52 17.37
C THR A 182 12.69 0.17 16.08
N ARG A 183 13.59 0.33 15.10
CA ARG A 183 13.24 0.91 13.79
C ARG A 183 12.30 0.00 12.99
N CYS A 184 12.49 -1.32 13.10
CA CYS A 184 11.55 -2.31 12.55
C CYS A 184 10.14 -2.08 13.12
N GLY A 185 10.01 -1.93 14.46
CA GLY A 185 8.74 -1.62 15.12
C GLY A 185 8.09 -0.33 14.58
N LEU A 186 8.87 0.74 14.36
CA LEU A 186 8.36 1.98 13.77
C LEU A 186 7.85 1.79 12.34
N CYS A 187 8.57 1.02 11.52
CA CYS A 187 8.11 0.69 10.17
C CYS A 187 6.85 -0.18 10.20
N LEU A 188 6.74 -1.15 11.13
CA LEU A 188 5.52 -1.93 11.32
C LEU A 188 4.34 -1.07 11.75
N ALA A 189 4.57 -0.10 12.64
CA ALA A 189 3.54 0.86 13.02
C ALA A 189 3.06 1.69 11.81
N GLY A 190 3.99 2.18 10.98
CA GLY A 190 3.67 2.86 9.73
C GLY A 190 2.89 1.97 8.75
N ALA A 191 3.34 0.74 8.53
CA ALA A 191 2.65 -0.24 7.69
C ALA A 191 1.22 -0.51 8.22
N SER A 192 1.08 -0.73 9.53
CA SER A 192 -0.19 -1.02 10.21
C SER A 192 -1.18 0.15 10.21
N LEU A 193 -0.70 1.39 10.12
CA LEU A 193 -1.54 2.58 9.99
C LEU A 193 -1.82 2.97 8.53
N THR A 194 -1.23 2.24 7.57
CA THR A 194 -1.46 2.43 6.13
C THR A 194 -2.39 1.37 5.55
N ARG A 195 -2.19 0.09 5.89
CA ARG A 195 -2.98 -1.05 5.37
C ARG A 195 -3.09 -2.17 6.41
N TYR A 196 -4.18 -2.93 6.37
CA TYR A 196 -4.44 -4.03 7.31
C TYR A 196 -3.50 -5.23 7.14
N ASP A 197 -2.91 -5.43 5.96
CA ASP A 197 -1.83 -6.40 5.73
C ASP A 197 -0.57 -6.11 6.58
N GLY A 198 -0.36 -4.84 6.97
CA GLY A 198 0.65 -4.47 7.96
C GLY A 198 0.42 -5.09 9.35
N TRP A 199 -0.83 -5.32 9.75
CA TRP A 199 -1.15 -6.01 11.02
C TRP A 199 -0.70 -7.47 10.99
N PHE A 200 -0.94 -8.14 9.85
CA PHE A 200 -0.53 -9.53 9.66
C PHE A 200 1.00 -9.67 9.67
N LEU A 201 1.70 -8.75 9.01
CA LEU A 201 3.16 -8.65 9.04
C LEU A 201 3.69 -8.42 10.46
N ALA A 202 3.06 -7.51 11.23
CA ALA A 202 3.45 -7.21 12.61
C ALA A 202 3.32 -8.45 13.50
N VAL A 203 2.24 -9.23 13.36
CA VAL A 203 2.06 -10.49 14.07
C VAL A 203 3.15 -11.50 13.69
N ALA A 204 3.42 -11.68 12.38
CA ALA A 204 4.41 -12.63 11.90
C ALA A 204 5.83 -12.30 12.42
N MET A 205 6.23 -11.02 12.35
CA MET A 205 7.54 -10.59 12.86
C MET A 205 7.62 -10.65 14.39
N THR A 206 6.54 -10.35 15.10
CA THR A 206 6.46 -10.49 16.57
C THR A 206 6.66 -11.95 16.97
N LEU A 207 5.98 -12.88 16.33
CA LEU A 207 6.16 -14.32 16.57
C LEU A 207 7.60 -14.76 16.33
N ALA A 208 8.23 -14.28 15.25
CA ALA A 208 9.63 -14.60 14.97
C ALA A 208 10.58 -14.08 16.06
N VAL A 209 10.36 -12.87 16.58
CA VAL A 209 11.14 -12.31 17.71
C VAL A 209 10.94 -13.12 18.98
N LEU A 210 9.69 -13.48 19.32
CA LEU A 210 9.38 -14.26 20.51
C LEU A 210 9.98 -15.68 20.46
N LEU A 211 9.92 -16.33 19.28
CA LEU A 211 10.56 -17.65 19.06
C LEU A 211 12.08 -17.58 19.20
N ALA A 212 12.71 -16.51 18.69
CA ALA A 212 14.15 -16.29 18.84
C ALA A 212 14.54 -16.10 20.33
N LEU A 213 13.75 -15.35 21.10
CA LEU A 213 13.95 -15.18 22.54
C LEU A 213 13.77 -16.49 23.30
N GLY A 214 12.72 -17.26 23.01
CA GLY A 214 12.45 -18.54 23.63
C GLY A 214 13.62 -19.52 23.45
N LYS A 215 14.17 -19.61 22.23
CA LYS A 215 15.37 -20.41 21.94
C LYS A 215 16.59 -19.96 22.75
N GLN A 216 16.80 -18.65 22.93
CA GLN A 216 17.91 -18.12 23.73
C GLN A 216 17.77 -18.48 25.22
N VAL A 217 16.56 -18.35 25.78
CA VAL A 217 16.29 -18.70 27.19
C VAL A 217 16.51 -20.19 27.44
N LEU A 218 15.98 -21.05 26.56
CA LEU A 218 16.17 -22.50 26.64
C LEU A 218 17.64 -22.91 26.52
N SER A 219 18.39 -22.31 25.57
CA SER A 219 19.81 -22.58 25.40
C SER A 219 20.68 -22.12 26.59
N ARG A 220 20.27 -21.06 27.30
CA ARG A 220 20.93 -20.58 28.54
C ARG A 220 20.64 -21.52 29.70
N ARG A 221 19.38 -21.97 29.87
CA ARG A 221 19.00 -22.94 30.93
C ARG A 221 19.73 -24.27 30.74
N GLY A 222 19.79 -24.79 29.50
CA GLY A 222 20.54 -26.02 29.21
C GLY A 222 22.05 -25.89 29.49
N ARG A 223 22.66 -24.74 29.15
CA ARG A 223 24.07 -24.47 29.50
C ARG A 223 24.33 -24.22 30.97
N ALA A 224 23.41 -23.58 31.67
CA ALA A 224 23.50 -23.38 33.12
C ALA A 224 23.36 -24.71 33.89
N ALA A 225 22.55 -25.64 33.39
CA ALA A 225 22.43 -26.99 33.97
C ALA A 225 23.68 -27.86 33.72
N PHE A 226 24.48 -27.57 32.66
CA PHE A 226 25.67 -28.35 32.31
C PHE A 226 27.01 -27.75 32.79
N ARG A 227 27.04 -26.48 33.22
CA ARG A 227 28.22 -25.79 33.78
C ARG A 227 27.99 -25.38 35.23
N GLY A 228 28.49 -26.20 36.15
CA GLY A 228 28.80 -25.70 37.49
C GLY A 228 29.75 -24.50 37.38
N ARG A 229 29.30 -23.37 37.93
CA ARG A 229 30.07 -22.19 38.32
C ARG A 229 31.40 -21.93 37.62
N VAL A 230 31.38 -21.23 36.49
CA VAL A 230 32.47 -20.33 36.09
C VAL A 230 31.83 -19.07 35.51
N SER A 231 32.11 -17.94 36.16
CA SER A 231 31.71 -16.60 35.75
C SER A 231 32.48 -16.18 34.50
N ASP A 232 31.83 -16.14 33.35
CA ASP A 232 32.39 -15.51 32.15
C ASP A 232 31.39 -14.50 31.58
N THR A 233 31.68 -13.22 31.84
CA THR A 233 30.91 -12.04 31.49
C THR A 233 31.17 -11.57 30.04
N ARG A 234 31.20 -12.47 29.06
CA ARG A 234 31.21 -12.11 27.63
C ARG A 234 30.14 -12.86 26.87
N SER A 235 28.88 -12.40 26.97
CA SER A 235 27.80 -12.86 26.10
C SER A 235 27.68 -11.91 24.91
N THR A 236 28.37 -12.25 23.84
CA THR A 236 28.15 -11.69 22.51
C THR A 236 26.81 -12.19 21.96
N GLY A 237 25.90 -11.30 21.57
CA GLY A 237 24.76 -11.57 20.69
C GLY A 237 23.39 -11.85 21.32
N ALA A 238 23.20 -11.62 22.62
CA ALA A 238 21.86 -11.69 23.21
C ALA A 238 21.08 -10.40 22.93
N LEU A 239 19.85 -10.52 22.42
CA LEU A 239 18.93 -9.39 22.31
C LEU A 239 18.75 -8.79 23.72
N ALA A 240 19.16 -7.53 23.88
CA ALA A 240 18.94 -6.82 25.13
C ALA A 240 17.42 -6.68 25.34
N PRO A 241 16.89 -6.81 26.57
CA PRO A 241 15.46 -6.69 26.82
C PRO A 241 14.84 -5.40 26.30
N SER A 242 15.56 -4.28 26.42
CA SER A 242 15.08 -2.96 26.04
C SER A 242 14.68 -2.79 24.56
N PRO A 243 15.46 -3.19 23.53
CA PRO A 243 15.02 -3.10 22.14
C PRO A 243 13.83 -3.99 21.79
N VAL A 244 13.72 -5.17 22.42
CA VAL A 244 12.60 -6.09 22.21
C VAL A 244 11.31 -5.52 22.78
N ILE A 245 11.35 -5.01 24.02
CA ILE A 245 10.18 -4.39 24.66
C ILE A 245 9.72 -3.18 23.83
N ARG A 246 10.64 -2.32 23.39
CA ARG A 246 10.30 -1.18 22.53
C ARG A 246 9.66 -1.63 21.21
N PHE A 247 10.22 -2.66 20.57
CA PHE A 247 9.65 -3.23 19.36
C PHE A 247 8.21 -3.69 19.59
N LEU A 248 7.96 -4.48 20.65
CA LEU A 248 6.63 -5.01 20.95
C LEU A 248 5.62 -3.89 21.23
N LEU A 249 6.02 -2.91 22.06
CA LEU A 249 5.15 -1.77 22.39
C LEU A 249 4.80 -0.95 21.16
N ILE A 250 5.78 -0.64 20.30
CA ILE A 250 5.57 0.18 19.09
C ILE A 250 4.72 -0.59 18.07
N ALA A 251 5.02 -1.88 17.85
CA ALA A 251 4.28 -2.70 16.89
C ALA A 251 2.81 -2.88 17.31
N ALA A 252 2.54 -3.00 18.62
CA ALA A 252 1.19 -3.13 19.16
C ALA A 252 0.44 -1.79 19.24
N ALA A 253 1.15 -0.66 19.40
CA ALA A 253 0.53 0.65 19.59
C ALA A 253 -0.32 1.09 18.41
N ALA A 254 0.13 0.85 17.17
CA ALA A 254 -0.57 1.30 15.97
C ALA A 254 -1.97 0.65 15.80
N PRO A 255 -2.11 -0.69 15.83
CA PRO A 255 -3.43 -1.32 15.86
C PRO A 255 -4.27 -0.89 17.07
N ALA A 256 -3.66 -0.80 18.27
CA ALA A 256 -4.38 -0.39 19.47
C ALA A 256 -4.96 1.03 19.37
N LEU A 257 -4.20 1.98 18.83
CA LEU A 257 -4.67 3.34 18.59
C LEU A 257 -5.84 3.38 17.60
N TRP A 258 -5.81 2.56 16.54
CA TRP A 258 -6.90 2.47 15.57
C TRP A 258 -8.16 1.87 16.17
N LEU A 259 -8.02 0.79 16.94
CA LEU A 259 -9.14 0.19 17.67
C LEU A 259 -9.74 1.18 18.68
N ALA A 260 -8.89 1.93 19.41
CA ALA A 260 -9.34 2.96 20.35
C ALA A 260 -10.07 4.10 19.64
N TYR A 261 -9.55 4.59 18.49
CA TYR A 261 -10.22 5.59 17.67
C TYR A 261 -11.63 5.12 17.26
N ASN A 262 -11.76 3.91 16.71
CA ASN A 262 -13.06 3.36 16.32
C ASN A 262 -14.00 3.19 17.52
N ALA A 263 -13.49 2.71 18.66
CA ALA A 263 -14.28 2.57 19.88
C ALA A 263 -14.82 3.91 20.40
N ILE A 264 -14.02 4.97 20.34
CA ILE A 264 -14.41 6.32 20.79
C ILE A 264 -15.38 6.98 19.82
N VAL A 265 -15.06 6.97 18.53
CA VAL A 265 -15.81 7.71 17.49
C VAL A 265 -17.09 6.96 17.12
N TYR A 266 -16.97 5.67 16.83
CA TYR A 266 -18.07 4.83 16.28
C TYR A 266 -18.74 3.95 17.34
N ARG A 267 -18.27 3.98 18.59
CA ARG A 267 -18.76 3.11 19.69
C ARG A 267 -18.60 1.61 19.40
N ASN A 268 -17.77 1.28 18.41
CA ASN A 268 -17.47 -0.08 17.99
C ASN A 268 -15.99 -0.17 17.58
N PRO A 269 -15.12 -0.86 18.32
CA PRO A 269 -13.70 -0.94 17.99
C PRO A 269 -13.42 -1.64 16.65
N LEU A 270 -14.37 -2.43 16.15
CA LEU A 270 -14.28 -3.17 14.88
C LEU A 270 -15.19 -2.59 13.78
N GLU A 271 -15.52 -1.31 13.84
CA GLU A 271 -16.39 -0.66 12.85
C GLU A 271 -15.87 -0.80 11.42
N PHE A 272 -14.57 -0.76 11.21
CA PHE A 272 -13.95 -0.99 9.91
C PHE A 272 -14.20 -2.38 9.32
N GLU A 273 -14.47 -3.39 10.17
CA GLU A 273 -14.74 -4.79 9.77
C GLU A 273 -16.23 -5.10 9.70
N ASN A 274 -17.02 -4.56 10.64
CA ASN A 274 -18.44 -4.91 10.82
C ASN A 274 -19.40 -3.77 10.46
N GLY A 275 -18.87 -2.58 10.16
CA GLY A 275 -19.67 -1.40 9.83
C GLY A 275 -20.25 -1.45 8.42
N PRO A 276 -21.17 -0.52 8.09
CA PRO A 276 -21.88 -0.50 6.81
C PRO A 276 -20.98 -0.23 5.59
N TYR A 277 -19.80 0.29 5.81
CA TYR A 277 -18.80 0.56 4.76
C TYR A 277 -17.65 -0.46 4.76
N SER A 278 -17.74 -1.51 5.57
CA SER A 278 -16.73 -2.59 5.59
C SER A 278 -16.68 -3.33 4.25
N ALA A 279 -15.55 -3.96 3.94
CA ALA A 279 -15.37 -4.74 2.72
C ALA A 279 -16.46 -5.83 2.58
N LYS A 280 -16.79 -6.54 3.67
CA LYS A 280 -17.87 -7.54 3.70
C LYS A 280 -19.25 -6.94 3.39
N ALA A 281 -19.57 -5.77 3.94
CA ALA A 281 -20.84 -5.11 3.68
C ALA A 281 -20.95 -4.66 2.22
N ILE A 282 -19.84 -4.18 1.63
CA ILE A 282 -19.76 -3.80 0.21
C ILE A 282 -19.93 -5.04 -0.67
N GLU A 283 -19.20 -6.13 -0.39
CA GLU A 283 -19.32 -7.40 -1.12
C GLU A 283 -20.75 -7.93 -1.06
N GLY A 284 -21.39 -7.95 0.12
CA GLY A 284 -22.76 -8.40 0.30
C GLY A 284 -23.76 -7.58 -0.52
N ARG A 285 -23.62 -6.25 -0.58
CA ARG A 285 -24.45 -5.38 -1.43
C ARG A 285 -24.22 -5.65 -2.91
N THR A 286 -22.98 -5.84 -3.33
CA THR A 286 -22.62 -6.14 -4.72
C THR A 286 -23.23 -7.47 -5.17
N GLN A 287 -23.17 -8.51 -4.33
CA GLN A 287 -23.78 -9.81 -4.59
C GLN A 287 -25.31 -9.72 -4.59
N SER A 288 -25.92 -8.97 -3.67
CA SER A 288 -27.37 -8.75 -3.62
C SER A 288 -27.90 -8.02 -4.86
N ALA A 289 -27.07 -7.20 -5.50
CA ALA A 289 -27.36 -6.56 -6.78
C ALA A 289 -27.19 -7.49 -7.99
N GLY A 290 -26.92 -8.79 -7.79
CA GLY A 290 -26.81 -9.79 -8.84
C GLY A 290 -25.41 -9.98 -9.43
N ASN A 291 -24.40 -9.28 -8.89
CA ASN A 291 -23.02 -9.50 -9.32
C ASN A 291 -22.48 -10.83 -8.75
N PRO A 292 -21.61 -11.53 -9.51
CA PRO A 292 -21.06 -12.79 -9.05
C PRO A 292 -20.14 -12.61 -7.84
N GLY A 293 -20.21 -13.55 -6.89
CA GLY A 293 -19.26 -13.64 -5.79
C GLY A 293 -17.86 -14.04 -6.29
N HIS A 294 -16.83 -13.80 -5.47
CA HIS A 294 -15.47 -14.20 -5.81
C HIS A 294 -15.31 -15.73 -5.79
N PRO A 295 -14.68 -16.37 -6.81
CA PRO A 295 -14.48 -17.83 -6.86
C PRO A 295 -13.71 -18.40 -5.67
N GLY A 296 -12.88 -17.59 -5.04
CA GLY A 296 -12.12 -17.94 -3.84
C GLY A 296 -12.86 -17.74 -2.52
N SER A 297 -14.13 -17.28 -2.52
CA SER A 297 -14.91 -17.13 -1.28
C SER A 297 -15.07 -18.49 -0.59
N GLY A 298 -14.65 -18.58 0.69
CA GLY A 298 -14.58 -19.81 1.46
C GLY A 298 -13.46 -20.77 1.07
N ASN A 299 -12.64 -20.46 0.06
CA ASN A 299 -11.54 -21.32 -0.41
C ASN A 299 -10.20 -20.57 -0.49
N PRO A 300 -9.37 -20.62 0.57
CA PRO A 300 -8.08 -19.92 0.60
C PRO A 300 -7.09 -20.34 -0.49
N LEU A 301 -7.14 -21.57 -1.00
CA LEU A 301 -6.24 -22.02 -2.05
C LEU A 301 -6.60 -21.36 -3.39
N VAL A 302 -7.88 -21.32 -3.75
CA VAL A 302 -8.34 -20.59 -4.94
C VAL A 302 -8.07 -19.10 -4.79
N ALA A 303 -8.34 -18.52 -3.61
CA ALA A 303 -8.04 -17.13 -3.31
C ALA A 303 -6.55 -16.80 -3.50
N ALA A 304 -5.65 -17.67 -3.01
CA ALA A 304 -4.19 -17.52 -3.20
C ALA A 304 -3.80 -17.54 -4.69
N THR A 305 -4.45 -18.37 -5.53
CA THR A 305 -4.13 -18.39 -6.97
C THR A 305 -4.50 -17.09 -7.66
N TYR A 306 -5.65 -16.46 -7.32
CA TYR A 306 -6.03 -15.13 -7.83
C TYR A 306 -5.04 -14.05 -7.41
N PHE A 307 -4.59 -14.06 -6.16
CA PHE A 307 -3.58 -13.10 -5.69
C PHE A 307 -2.22 -13.30 -6.37
N LEU A 308 -1.77 -14.55 -6.55
CA LEU A 308 -0.53 -14.86 -7.26
C LEU A 308 -0.63 -14.41 -8.72
N LYS A 309 -1.78 -14.65 -9.37
CA LYS A 309 -2.02 -14.19 -10.75
C LYS A 309 -1.96 -12.66 -10.85
N ALA A 310 -2.59 -11.94 -9.91
CA ALA A 310 -2.45 -10.49 -9.85
C ALA A 310 -0.99 -10.04 -9.68
N GLY A 311 -0.18 -10.77 -8.89
CA GLY A 311 1.26 -10.54 -8.78
C GLY A 311 2.00 -10.73 -10.10
N GLU A 312 1.68 -11.78 -10.85
CA GLU A 312 2.25 -12.05 -12.17
C GLU A 312 1.90 -10.97 -13.19
N ASP A 313 0.63 -10.53 -13.23
CA ASP A 313 0.14 -9.48 -14.13
C ASP A 313 0.85 -8.13 -13.88
N ASN A 314 1.33 -7.90 -12.65
CA ASN A 314 2.10 -6.71 -12.31
C ASN A 314 3.56 -6.74 -12.79
N VAL A 315 4.09 -7.89 -13.22
CA VAL A 315 5.48 -7.99 -13.71
C VAL A 315 5.58 -8.44 -15.16
N ALA A 316 4.53 -9.02 -15.74
CA ALA A 316 4.55 -9.51 -17.13
C ALA A 316 3.15 -9.54 -17.75
N ALA A 317 3.03 -9.07 -18.99
CA ALA A 317 1.76 -9.05 -19.75
C ALA A 317 1.47 -10.35 -20.52
N ASN A 318 2.36 -11.36 -20.44
CA ASN A 318 2.24 -12.60 -21.21
C ASN A 318 2.40 -13.81 -20.30
N GLU A 319 1.51 -14.81 -20.42
CA GLU A 319 1.49 -16.00 -19.56
C GLU A 319 2.83 -16.76 -19.50
N TRP A 320 3.56 -16.87 -20.61
CA TRP A 320 4.85 -17.57 -20.60
C TRP A 320 5.89 -16.84 -19.76
N LEU A 321 5.91 -15.50 -19.83
CA LEU A 321 6.78 -14.68 -18.98
C LEU A 321 6.33 -14.73 -17.51
N GLN A 322 5.05 -14.77 -17.24
CA GLN A 322 4.47 -14.92 -15.88
C GLN A 322 4.90 -16.25 -15.28
N ARG A 323 4.71 -17.36 -15.98
CA ARG A 323 5.18 -18.68 -15.55
C ARG A 323 6.70 -18.72 -15.33
N ALA A 324 7.47 -18.06 -16.22
CA ALA A 324 8.92 -17.96 -16.04
C ALA A 324 9.28 -17.17 -14.77
N TRP A 325 8.57 -16.09 -14.44
CA TRP A 325 8.74 -15.37 -13.17
C TRP A 325 8.49 -16.26 -11.96
N LEU A 326 7.41 -17.05 -11.95
CA LEU A 326 7.14 -18.01 -10.86
C LEU A 326 8.25 -19.06 -10.72
N LEU A 327 8.75 -19.60 -11.83
CA LEU A 327 9.87 -20.54 -11.81
C LEU A 327 11.15 -19.92 -11.26
N LEU A 328 11.43 -18.64 -11.60
CA LEU A 328 12.57 -17.90 -11.05
C LEU A 328 12.41 -17.66 -9.54
N VAL A 329 11.21 -17.30 -9.08
CA VAL A 329 10.92 -17.16 -7.63
C VAL A 329 11.07 -18.50 -6.92
N LEU A 330 10.53 -19.58 -7.47
CA LEU A 330 10.68 -20.93 -6.91
C LEU A 330 12.16 -21.34 -6.82
N GLY A 331 12.93 -21.12 -7.90
CA GLY A 331 14.36 -21.35 -7.91
C GLY A 331 15.11 -20.53 -6.85
N ALA A 332 14.74 -19.27 -6.69
CA ALA A 332 15.33 -18.39 -5.67
C ALA A 332 14.99 -18.82 -4.23
N VAL A 333 13.76 -19.28 -3.99
CA VAL A 333 13.34 -19.80 -2.67
C VAL A 333 14.03 -21.13 -2.35
N LEU A 334 14.18 -22.01 -3.34
CA LEU A 334 14.85 -23.29 -3.16
C LEU A 334 16.37 -23.16 -2.98
N THR A 335 16.98 -22.13 -3.56
CA THR A 335 18.43 -21.90 -3.47
C THR A 335 18.97 -21.87 -2.03
N PRO A 336 18.46 -21.06 -1.10
CA PRO A 336 18.92 -21.08 0.30
C PRO A 336 18.67 -22.42 1.00
N LEU A 337 17.58 -23.13 0.67
CA LEU A 337 17.24 -24.43 1.25
C LEU A 337 18.23 -25.52 0.81
N ILE A 338 18.57 -25.54 -0.47
CA ILE A 338 19.57 -26.46 -1.01
C ILE A 338 20.95 -26.15 -0.43
N LEU A 339 21.32 -24.87 -0.42
CA LEU A 339 22.61 -24.42 0.09
C LEU A 339 22.74 -24.61 1.61
N TYR A 340 21.65 -24.64 2.36
CA TYR A 340 21.68 -24.91 3.81
C TYR A 340 22.19 -26.29 4.15
N ARG A 341 22.00 -27.29 3.25
CA ARG A 341 22.55 -28.64 3.39
C ARG A 341 24.07 -28.68 3.20
N MET A 342 24.63 -27.68 2.49
CA MET A 342 26.07 -27.53 2.29
C MET A 342 26.64 -26.71 3.46
N GLU A 343 27.57 -27.29 4.21
CA GLU A 343 28.11 -26.68 5.44
C GLU A 343 28.74 -25.29 5.21
N SER A 344 29.44 -25.10 4.12
CA SER A 344 30.06 -23.85 3.69
C SER A 344 29.06 -22.74 3.36
N SER A 345 27.79 -23.07 3.09
CA SER A 345 26.75 -22.13 2.65
C SER A 345 25.67 -21.87 3.71
N ARG A 346 25.72 -22.55 4.86
CA ARG A 346 24.82 -22.31 6.00
C ARG A 346 24.77 -20.86 6.47
N PRO A 347 25.88 -20.09 6.49
CA PRO A 347 25.84 -18.68 6.86
C PRO A 347 24.95 -17.84 5.95
N PHE A 348 25.01 -18.10 4.63
CA PHE A 348 24.15 -17.43 3.65
C PHE A 348 22.66 -17.72 3.88
N ALA A 349 22.30 -19.00 4.02
CA ALA A 349 20.91 -19.39 4.25
C ALA A 349 20.35 -18.76 5.54
N ARG A 350 21.18 -18.67 6.60
CA ARG A 350 20.83 -17.98 7.83
C ARG A 350 20.73 -16.46 7.68
N SER A 351 21.47 -15.86 6.76
CA SER A 351 21.42 -14.44 6.46
C SER A 351 20.18 -14.07 5.64
N ALA A 352 19.79 -14.92 4.70
CA ALA A 352 18.71 -14.65 3.75
C ALA A 352 17.30 -14.96 4.28
N TRP A 353 17.15 -15.73 5.39
CA TRP A 353 15.82 -16.14 5.88
C TRP A 353 14.84 -14.99 6.15
N PRO A 354 15.27 -13.75 6.56
CA PRO A 354 14.33 -12.66 6.74
C PRO A 354 13.58 -12.26 5.47
N LEU A 355 14.13 -12.61 4.28
CA LEU A 355 13.42 -12.40 3.01
C LEU A 355 12.11 -13.21 2.93
N ALA A 356 11.92 -14.25 3.74
CA ALA A 356 10.67 -14.99 3.83
C ALA A 356 9.49 -14.11 4.26
N PHE A 357 9.72 -13.01 4.99
CA PHE A 357 8.65 -12.06 5.31
C PHE A 357 8.08 -11.38 4.07
N LEU A 358 8.82 -11.29 2.97
CA LEU A 358 8.30 -10.75 1.72
C LEU A 358 7.17 -11.61 1.13
N LEU A 359 7.03 -12.88 1.57
CA LEU A 359 5.96 -13.79 1.15
C LEU A 359 4.68 -13.66 2.00
N ILE A 360 4.70 -12.88 3.08
CA ILE A 360 3.55 -12.69 3.99
C ILE A 360 2.28 -12.18 3.29
N PRO A 361 2.34 -11.37 2.22
CA PRO A 361 1.13 -11.00 1.48
C PRO A 361 0.34 -12.21 0.95
N ILE A 362 0.98 -13.33 0.62
CA ILE A 362 0.30 -14.52 0.07
C ILE A 362 -0.75 -15.08 1.06
N PRO A 363 -0.41 -15.52 2.29
CA PRO A 363 -1.40 -16.00 3.24
C PRO A 363 -2.38 -14.91 3.68
N PHE A 364 -1.96 -13.63 3.75
CA PHE A 364 -2.86 -12.54 4.06
C PHE A 364 -3.99 -12.42 3.02
N TYR A 365 -3.66 -12.30 1.73
CA TYR A 365 -4.67 -12.15 0.69
C TYR A 365 -5.47 -13.43 0.46
N ALA A 366 -4.87 -14.61 0.64
CA ALA A 366 -5.61 -15.86 0.62
C ALA A 366 -6.76 -15.85 1.65
N LEU A 367 -6.51 -15.37 2.87
CA LEU A 367 -7.51 -15.26 3.92
C LEU A 367 -8.47 -14.06 3.71
N SER A 368 -7.96 -12.91 3.28
CA SER A 368 -8.78 -11.71 3.03
C SER A 368 -9.78 -11.91 1.90
N ILE A 369 -9.41 -12.58 0.82
CA ILE A 369 -10.31 -12.91 -0.28
C ILE A 369 -11.30 -13.98 0.18
N ALA A 370 -10.83 -15.03 0.85
CA ALA A 370 -11.70 -16.15 1.23
C ALA A 370 -12.72 -15.78 2.30
N TYR A 371 -12.39 -14.89 3.24
CA TYR A 371 -13.19 -14.64 4.43
C TYR A 371 -13.39 -13.16 4.78
N GLY A 372 -12.59 -12.26 4.19
CA GLY A 372 -12.58 -10.83 4.54
C GLY A 372 -13.36 -9.92 3.60
N GLY A 373 -13.95 -10.46 2.52
CA GLY A 373 -14.72 -9.67 1.55
C GLY A 373 -13.86 -8.69 0.73
N VAL A 374 -12.59 -9.02 0.50
CA VAL A 374 -11.65 -8.20 -0.30
C VAL A 374 -11.34 -8.93 -1.62
N PRO A 375 -12.25 -8.87 -2.63
CA PRO A 375 -12.05 -9.60 -3.88
C PRO A 375 -10.90 -9.02 -4.70
N ILE A 376 -10.23 -9.92 -5.43
CA ILE A 376 -9.27 -9.58 -6.50
C ILE A 376 -9.76 -10.29 -7.76
N PHE A 377 -10.14 -9.53 -8.78
CA PHE A 377 -10.51 -10.08 -10.08
C PHE A 377 -9.46 -9.72 -11.12
N VAL A 378 -9.11 -10.69 -11.95
CA VAL A 378 -8.15 -10.55 -13.03
C VAL A 378 -8.84 -10.75 -14.38
N PRO A 379 -8.43 -10.05 -15.45
CA PRO A 379 -9.14 -10.08 -16.74
C PRO A 379 -9.08 -11.44 -17.44
N GLN A 380 -8.12 -12.29 -17.11
CA GLN A 380 -7.94 -13.59 -17.76
C GLN A 380 -8.84 -14.68 -17.17
N TRP A 381 -9.37 -14.49 -15.95
CA TRP A 381 -10.16 -15.48 -15.24
C TRP A 381 -11.56 -14.95 -14.90
N TRP A 382 -12.50 -15.85 -14.79
CA TRP A 382 -13.87 -15.50 -14.42
C TRP A 382 -13.90 -14.67 -13.12
N PRO A 383 -14.65 -13.57 -13.05
CA PRO A 383 -15.62 -13.02 -14.01
C PRO A 383 -15.04 -12.09 -15.09
N PHE A 384 -13.77 -12.22 -15.45
CA PHE A 384 -13.10 -11.46 -16.52
C PHE A 384 -13.13 -9.95 -16.31
N SER A 385 -12.80 -9.52 -15.10
CA SER A 385 -12.92 -8.14 -14.63
C SER A 385 -11.60 -7.66 -14.03
N HIS A 386 -11.40 -6.35 -14.01
CA HIS A 386 -10.26 -5.70 -13.37
C HIS A 386 -10.72 -5.13 -12.02
N TYR A 387 -10.28 -5.74 -10.91
CA TYR A 387 -10.59 -5.21 -9.58
C TYR A 387 -9.51 -5.59 -8.57
N ASN A 388 -8.89 -4.58 -7.95
CA ASN A 388 -7.82 -4.75 -6.97
C ASN A 388 -6.56 -5.50 -7.48
N VAL A 389 -6.35 -5.56 -8.83
CA VAL A 389 -5.15 -6.21 -9.42
C VAL A 389 -3.86 -5.54 -8.92
N ARG A 390 -3.92 -4.25 -8.58
CA ARG A 390 -2.85 -3.47 -7.96
C ARG A 390 -2.29 -4.09 -6.66
N TYR A 391 -3.07 -4.89 -5.94
CA TYR A 391 -2.61 -5.56 -4.71
C TYR A 391 -1.49 -6.58 -4.99
N GLY A 392 -1.42 -7.11 -6.21
CA GLY A 392 -0.33 -7.97 -6.66
C GLY A 392 1.05 -7.30 -6.61
N LEU A 393 1.13 -5.96 -6.62
CA LEU A 393 2.38 -5.22 -6.43
C LEU A 393 3.09 -5.52 -5.10
N GLN A 394 2.38 -6.03 -4.10
CA GLN A 394 2.99 -6.42 -2.84
C GLN A 394 3.97 -7.59 -2.96
N LEU A 395 3.90 -8.35 -4.07
CA LEU A 395 4.89 -9.38 -4.41
C LEU A 395 6.09 -8.83 -5.18
N LEU A 396 6.09 -7.57 -5.62
CA LEU A 396 7.21 -6.99 -6.36
C LEU A 396 8.55 -7.09 -5.60
N PRO A 397 8.64 -6.87 -4.27
CA PRO A 397 9.86 -7.10 -3.51
C PRO A 397 10.38 -8.55 -3.59
N VAL A 398 9.48 -9.54 -3.68
CA VAL A 398 9.84 -10.96 -3.85
C VAL A 398 10.51 -11.17 -5.21
N PHE A 399 9.91 -10.66 -6.29
CA PHE A 399 10.47 -10.78 -7.64
C PHE A 399 11.86 -10.13 -7.72
N CYS A 400 12.03 -8.94 -7.15
CA CYS A 400 13.32 -8.23 -7.11
C CYS A 400 14.39 -9.02 -6.33
N ALA A 401 14.04 -9.49 -5.12
CA ALA A 401 14.94 -10.27 -4.28
C ALA A 401 15.32 -11.60 -4.93
N SER A 402 14.38 -12.23 -5.65
CA SER A 402 14.61 -13.49 -6.34
C SER A 402 15.68 -13.35 -7.43
N ILE A 403 15.62 -12.32 -8.25
CA ILE A 403 16.66 -12.07 -9.26
C ILE A 403 18.03 -11.85 -8.59
N ALA A 404 18.10 -11.09 -7.51
CA ALA A 404 19.36 -10.87 -6.77
C ALA A 404 19.94 -12.16 -6.19
N ILE A 405 19.09 -13.05 -5.66
CA ILE A 405 19.50 -14.36 -5.14
C ILE A 405 20.06 -15.23 -6.29
N LEU A 406 19.38 -15.28 -7.44
CA LEU A 406 19.82 -16.05 -8.61
C LEU A 406 21.13 -15.50 -9.20
N VAL A 407 21.29 -14.18 -9.28
CA VAL A 407 22.58 -13.55 -9.64
C VAL A 407 23.67 -13.98 -8.66
N SER A 408 23.39 -13.91 -7.35
CA SER A 408 24.36 -14.33 -6.33
C SER A 408 24.74 -15.82 -6.45
N PHE A 409 23.76 -16.67 -6.76
CA PHE A 409 23.96 -18.10 -6.98
C PHE A 409 24.87 -18.37 -8.20
N ALA A 410 24.65 -17.68 -9.31
CA ALA A 410 25.49 -17.81 -10.52
C ALA A 410 26.97 -17.54 -10.22
N PHE A 411 27.27 -16.54 -9.38
CA PHE A 411 28.65 -16.22 -8.99
C PHE A 411 29.24 -17.16 -7.92
N ARG A 412 28.41 -17.88 -7.17
CA ARG A 412 28.86 -18.91 -6.20
C ARG A 412 29.10 -20.27 -6.84
N SER A 413 28.48 -20.53 -7.98
CA SER A 413 28.67 -21.78 -8.73
C SER A 413 30.10 -21.89 -9.25
N ASN A 414 30.55 -23.14 -9.49
CA ASN A 414 31.84 -23.43 -10.11
C ASN A 414 31.86 -23.20 -11.64
N TRP A 415 30.94 -22.34 -12.12
CA TRP A 415 30.85 -21.99 -13.53
C TRP A 415 32.04 -21.12 -13.94
N ASN A 416 32.44 -21.22 -15.21
CA ASN A 416 33.43 -20.29 -15.77
C ASN A 416 32.84 -18.86 -15.85
N TRP A 417 33.70 -17.86 -15.96
CA TRP A 417 33.27 -16.45 -15.95
C TRP A 417 32.26 -16.12 -17.07
N ARG A 418 32.38 -16.75 -18.26
CA ARG A 418 31.46 -16.54 -19.39
C ARG A 418 30.05 -17.00 -19.06
N LEU A 419 29.89 -18.17 -18.44
CA LEU A 419 28.57 -18.68 -18.02
C LEU A 419 27.95 -17.83 -16.92
N ARG A 420 28.75 -17.33 -15.97
CA ARG A 420 28.25 -16.40 -14.92
C ARG A 420 27.70 -15.12 -15.54
N PHE A 421 28.47 -14.47 -16.42
CA PHE A 421 28.01 -13.26 -17.09
C PHE A 421 26.83 -13.53 -18.05
N ALA A 422 26.86 -14.62 -18.80
CA ALA A 422 25.75 -15.01 -19.68
C ALA A 422 24.44 -15.21 -18.88
N SER A 423 24.48 -15.89 -17.73
CA SER A 423 23.28 -16.08 -16.89
C SER A 423 22.71 -14.76 -16.36
N VAL A 424 23.56 -13.80 -15.96
CA VAL A 424 23.11 -12.46 -15.54
C VAL A 424 22.49 -11.71 -16.73
N LEU A 425 23.13 -11.74 -17.90
CA LEU A 425 22.58 -11.09 -19.12
C LEU A 425 21.24 -11.69 -19.51
N VAL A 426 21.07 -13.02 -19.41
CA VAL A 426 19.78 -13.68 -19.69
C VAL A 426 18.71 -13.22 -18.69
N LEU A 427 19.02 -13.14 -17.40
CA LEU A 427 18.08 -12.62 -16.39
C LEU A 427 17.69 -11.17 -16.66
N LEU A 428 18.66 -10.31 -17.00
CA LEU A 428 18.38 -8.89 -17.32
C LEU A 428 17.58 -8.76 -18.62
N ALA A 429 17.91 -9.52 -19.66
CA ALA A 429 17.16 -9.55 -20.91
C ALA A 429 15.71 -10.04 -20.69
N PHE A 430 15.52 -11.03 -19.83
CA PHE A 430 14.20 -11.51 -19.44
C PHE A 430 13.37 -10.41 -18.74
N VAL A 431 13.94 -9.71 -17.76
CA VAL A 431 13.26 -8.61 -17.06
C VAL A 431 12.92 -7.48 -18.04
N LEU A 432 13.88 -7.10 -18.89
CA LEU A 432 13.68 -6.06 -19.90
C LEU A 432 12.56 -6.44 -20.88
N ALA A 433 12.54 -7.69 -21.34
CA ALA A 433 11.48 -8.21 -22.22
C ALA A 433 10.12 -8.19 -21.52
N SER A 434 10.05 -8.58 -20.22
CA SER A 434 8.82 -8.56 -19.42
C SER A 434 8.29 -7.13 -19.31
N TYR A 435 9.09 -6.19 -18.84
CA TYR A 435 8.65 -4.80 -18.62
C TYR A 435 8.37 -4.05 -19.92
N SER A 436 9.14 -4.30 -20.99
CA SER A 436 8.86 -3.72 -22.31
C SER A 436 7.51 -4.17 -22.86
N ARG A 437 7.09 -5.40 -22.58
CA ARG A 437 5.77 -5.90 -22.97
C ARG A 437 4.65 -5.31 -22.12
N VAL A 438 4.86 -5.15 -20.81
CA VAL A 438 3.90 -4.44 -19.93
C VAL A 438 3.72 -2.99 -20.42
N TRP A 439 4.80 -2.28 -20.76
CA TRP A 439 4.71 -0.92 -21.31
C TRP A 439 3.95 -0.85 -22.64
N ARG A 440 4.11 -1.85 -23.51
CA ARG A 440 3.42 -1.88 -24.81
C ARG A 440 1.94 -2.26 -24.69
N ALA A 441 1.62 -3.13 -23.74
CA ALA A 441 0.24 -3.56 -23.49
C ALA A 441 -0.56 -2.53 -22.70
N GLY A 442 0.11 -1.67 -21.95
CA GLY A 442 -0.42 -0.83 -20.87
C GLY A 442 -0.18 -1.48 -19.50
N PRO A 443 0.25 -0.70 -18.48
CA PRO A 443 0.32 -1.20 -17.11
C PRO A 443 -1.07 -1.61 -16.62
N ILE A 444 -1.23 -2.83 -16.10
CA ILE A 444 -2.54 -3.36 -15.68
C ILE A 444 -3.20 -2.52 -14.59
N CYS A 445 -2.42 -1.84 -13.74
CA CYS A 445 -2.97 -0.91 -12.75
C CYS A 445 -3.57 0.34 -13.41
N LEU A 446 -3.01 0.82 -14.51
CA LEU A 446 -3.59 1.92 -15.30
C LEU A 446 -4.86 1.44 -16.00
N GLU A 447 -4.82 0.27 -16.64
CA GLU A 447 -5.97 -0.34 -17.31
C GLU A 447 -7.14 -0.56 -16.34
N GLU A 448 -6.87 -1.06 -15.12
CA GLU A 448 -7.87 -1.18 -14.04
C GLU A 448 -8.51 0.19 -13.73
N ALA A 449 -7.70 1.22 -13.60
CA ALA A 449 -8.19 2.56 -13.28
C ALA A 449 -9.04 3.14 -14.42
N GLU A 450 -8.58 3.03 -15.67
CA GLU A 450 -9.30 3.52 -16.86
C GLU A 450 -10.66 2.85 -17.04
N ILE A 451 -10.71 1.51 -16.95
CA ILE A 451 -11.95 0.74 -17.11
C ILE A 451 -12.97 1.12 -16.04
N ASN A 452 -12.54 1.15 -14.78
CA ASN A 452 -13.43 1.40 -13.64
C ASN A 452 -13.88 2.87 -13.55
N MET A 453 -13.11 3.81 -14.13
CA MET A 453 -13.41 5.24 -14.05
C MET A 453 -14.18 5.79 -15.26
N LYS A 454 -14.26 5.06 -16.37
CA LYS A 454 -14.73 5.58 -17.66
C LYS A 454 -16.06 6.35 -17.57
N THR A 455 -17.11 5.72 -17.07
CA THR A 455 -18.44 6.32 -17.02
C THR A 455 -18.55 7.37 -15.91
N ARG A 456 -17.92 7.12 -14.77
CA ARG A 456 -17.85 8.05 -13.66
C ARG A 456 -17.13 9.35 -14.06
N ASN A 457 -15.99 9.26 -14.74
CA ASN A 457 -15.23 10.41 -15.20
C ASN A 457 -16.06 11.30 -16.16
N GLN A 458 -16.84 10.68 -17.05
CA GLN A 458 -17.75 11.40 -17.93
C GLN A 458 -18.79 12.20 -17.16
N LEU A 459 -19.40 11.59 -16.14
CA LEU A 459 -20.39 12.24 -15.28
C LEU A 459 -19.77 13.40 -14.49
N GLU A 460 -18.64 13.16 -13.82
CA GLU A 460 -17.96 14.16 -13.00
C GLU A 460 -17.47 15.37 -13.81
N ILE A 461 -16.99 15.17 -15.04
CA ILE A 461 -16.60 16.27 -15.94
C ILE A 461 -17.83 17.12 -16.31
N GLN A 462 -18.94 16.50 -16.69
CA GLN A 462 -20.16 17.23 -17.02
C GLN A 462 -20.69 18.02 -15.83
N LEU A 463 -20.72 17.39 -14.65
CA LEU A 463 -21.13 18.04 -13.40
C LEU A 463 -20.22 19.21 -13.04
N SER A 464 -18.90 19.04 -13.14
CA SER A 464 -17.97 20.11 -12.76
C SER A 464 -18.16 21.37 -13.59
N THR A 465 -18.53 21.28 -14.87
CA THR A 465 -18.80 22.46 -15.72
C THR A 465 -20.03 23.28 -15.27
N TRP A 466 -21.00 22.62 -14.65
CA TRP A 466 -22.16 23.31 -14.05
C TRP A 466 -21.83 23.84 -12.65
N LEU A 467 -21.11 23.07 -11.86
CA LEU A 467 -20.70 23.46 -10.52
C LEU A 467 -19.76 24.68 -10.51
N GLU A 468 -18.90 24.83 -11.53
CA GLU A 468 -18.03 26.01 -11.71
C GLU A 468 -18.80 27.32 -11.91
N ARG A 469 -20.07 27.26 -12.34
CA ARG A 469 -20.92 28.43 -12.54
C ARG A 469 -21.65 28.91 -11.27
N LEU A 470 -21.60 28.11 -10.21
CA LEU A 470 -22.23 28.47 -8.95
C LEU A 470 -21.50 29.63 -8.28
N PRO A 471 -22.18 30.48 -7.50
CA PRO A 471 -21.52 31.51 -6.73
C PRO A 471 -20.46 30.94 -5.81
N PRO A 472 -19.29 31.61 -5.63
CA PRO A 472 -18.17 31.05 -4.86
C PRO A 472 -18.50 30.71 -3.41
N ASP A 473 -19.46 31.42 -2.81
CA ASP A 473 -19.85 31.24 -1.41
C ASP A 473 -21.12 30.39 -1.25
N ALA A 474 -21.66 29.86 -2.36
CA ALA A 474 -22.88 29.07 -2.33
C ALA A 474 -22.67 27.77 -1.53
N THR A 475 -23.68 27.41 -0.74
CA THR A 475 -23.74 26.16 0.01
C THR A 475 -24.41 25.10 -0.84
N LEU A 476 -23.69 23.99 -1.10
CA LEU A 476 -24.15 22.83 -1.87
C LEU A 476 -24.46 21.67 -0.93
N LEU A 477 -25.69 21.16 -0.97
CA LEU A 477 -26.06 19.90 -0.32
C LEU A 477 -25.82 18.74 -1.30
N MET A 478 -25.00 17.76 -0.94
CA MET A 478 -24.77 16.57 -1.77
C MET A 478 -24.25 15.38 -0.95
N TYR A 479 -24.44 14.19 -1.44
CA TYR A 479 -23.75 12.99 -0.96
C TYR A 479 -22.40 12.89 -1.66
N VAL A 480 -21.28 12.98 -0.89
CA VAL A 480 -19.94 13.02 -1.48
C VAL A 480 -19.27 11.65 -1.57
N GLY A 481 -19.85 10.60 -0.98
CA GLY A 481 -19.26 9.25 -0.95
C GLY A 481 -18.88 8.69 -2.31
N ASP A 482 -19.68 8.98 -3.35
CA ASP A 482 -19.49 8.37 -4.67
C ASP A 482 -18.97 9.37 -5.73
N HIS A 483 -19.28 10.66 -5.62
CA HIS A 483 -19.03 11.66 -6.68
C HIS A 483 -18.32 12.93 -6.23
N VAL A 484 -17.49 12.86 -5.20
CA VAL A 484 -16.72 14.01 -4.70
C VAL A 484 -15.76 14.59 -5.76
N GLY A 485 -15.37 13.81 -6.75
CA GLY A 485 -14.50 14.25 -7.84
C GLY A 485 -15.11 15.40 -8.68
N ALA A 486 -16.41 15.51 -8.77
CA ALA A 486 -17.07 16.64 -9.44
C ALA A 486 -16.80 17.96 -8.70
N VAL A 487 -16.89 17.97 -7.37
CA VAL A 487 -16.61 19.12 -6.50
C VAL A 487 -15.12 19.49 -6.51
N GLU A 488 -14.24 18.48 -6.44
CA GLU A 488 -12.77 18.64 -6.53
C GLU A 488 -12.37 19.30 -7.85
N ARG A 489 -12.88 18.80 -8.97
CA ARG A 489 -12.63 19.35 -10.31
C ARG A 489 -13.14 20.78 -10.46
N ALA A 490 -14.35 21.05 -9.97
CA ALA A 490 -14.93 22.41 -9.97
C ALA A 490 -14.17 23.37 -9.04
N GLY A 491 -13.40 22.86 -8.08
CA GLY A 491 -12.67 23.67 -7.12
C GLY A 491 -13.57 24.30 -6.05
N ILE A 492 -14.72 23.70 -5.76
CA ILE A 492 -15.59 24.12 -4.67
C ILE A 492 -14.99 23.67 -3.34
N PRO A 493 -14.63 24.58 -2.41
CA PRO A 493 -14.13 24.17 -1.11
C PRO A 493 -15.11 23.24 -0.38
N LEU A 494 -14.60 22.16 0.23
CA LEU A 494 -15.49 21.20 0.90
C LEU A 494 -16.23 21.80 2.10
N ARG A 495 -15.73 22.89 2.70
CA ARG A 495 -16.47 23.68 3.70
C ARG A 495 -17.73 24.36 3.14
N ASN A 496 -17.86 24.47 1.84
CA ASN A 496 -19.06 24.99 1.17
C ASN A 496 -20.05 23.86 0.84
N THR A 497 -19.73 22.60 1.16
CA THR A 497 -20.66 21.47 1.02
C THR A 497 -21.24 21.05 2.36
N ILE A 498 -22.52 20.67 2.37
CA ILE A 498 -23.13 19.89 3.44
C ILE A 498 -23.23 18.46 2.91
N ASN A 499 -22.62 17.51 3.63
CA ASN A 499 -22.51 16.14 3.19
C ASN A 499 -22.57 15.16 4.38
N GLU A 500 -22.57 13.87 4.10
CA GLU A 500 -22.64 12.82 5.12
C GLU A 500 -21.50 12.87 6.17
N GLY A 501 -20.39 13.55 5.87
CA GLY A 501 -19.32 13.84 6.83
C GLY A 501 -19.70 14.88 7.89
N ASN A 502 -20.87 15.51 7.80
CA ASN A 502 -21.34 16.51 8.75
C ASN A 502 -22.35 15.93 9.77
N HIS A 503 -22.38 14.62 9.95
CA HIS A 503 -23.06 13.99 11.08
C HIS A 503 -22.49 14.49 12.41
N ARG A 504 -23.35 14.66 13.40
CA ARG A 504 -22.91 14.86 14.78
C ARG A 504 -22.52 13.56 15.47
N VAL A 505 -23.25 12.48 15.16
CA VAL A 505 -23.02 11.13 15.66
C VAL A 505 -23.11 10.14 14.50
N TRP A 506 -22.09 9.26 14.37
CA TRP A 506 -21.97 8.29 13.28
C TRP A 506 -22.73 6.98 13.53
N LYS A 507 -23.67 6.94 14.47
CA LYS A 507 -24.36 5.70 14.84
C LYS A 507 -25.86 5.79 14.67
N GLN A 508 -26.48 4.66 14.37
CA GLN A 508 -27.92 4.50 14.35
C GLN A 508 -28.48 4.37 15.78
N PRO A 509 -29.59 5.02 16.13
CA PRO A 509 -30.24 6.03 15.29
C PRO A 509 -29.36 7.28 15.11
N THR A 510 -29.45 7.90 13.92
CA THR A 510 -28.75 9.14 13.62
C THR A 510 -29.21 10.26 14.55
N ASP A 511 -28.32 11.20 14.85
CA ASP A 511 -28.68 12.38 15.65
C ASP A 511 -29.47 13.38 14.79
N PRO A 512 -30.78 13.57 14.99
CA PRO A 512 -31.60 14.50 14.19
C PRO A 512 -31.14 15.94 14.29
N GLU A 513 -30.34 16.29 15.31
CA GLU A 513 -29.73 17.61 15.47
C GLU A 513 -28.43 17.78 14.68
N GLY A 514 -27.94 16.76 13.99
CA GLY A 514 -26.78 16.81 13.09
C GLY A 514 -27.05 17.75 11.91
N LEU A 515 -26.02 18.42 11.41
CA LEU A 515 -26.14 19.34 10.27
C LEU A 515 -26.65 18.63 9.00
N TRP A 516 -26.13 17.42 8.76
CA TRP A 516 -26.53 16.58 7.63
C TRP A 516 -28.01 16.21 7.70
N GLU A 517 -28.46 15.71 8.83
CA GLU A 517 -29.84 15.27 9.05
C GLU A 517 -30.82 16.44 8.94
N ARG A 518 -30.49 17.62 9.50
CA ARG A 518 -31.31 18.84 9.38
C ARG A 518 -31.37 19.34 7.94
N ALA A 519 -30.27 19.27 7.20
CA ALA A 519 -30.24 19.69 5.81
C ALA A 519 -31.04 18.73 4.90
N LEU A 520 -31.05 17.42 5.19
CA LEU A 520 -31.93 16.48 4.49
C LEU A 520 -33.41 16.69 4.82
N ALA A 521 -33.75 17.09 6.06
CA ALA A 521 -35.11 17.31 6.47
C ALA A 521 -35.72 18.61 5.85
N ASP A 522 -34.89 19.62 5.63
CA ASP A 522 -35.32 20.93 5.07
C ASP A 522 -34.20 21.52 4.19
N PRO A 523 -33.98 20.98 2.98
CA PRO A 523 -32.90 21.42 2.10
C PRO A 523 -32.90 22.92 1.78
N PRO A 524 -34.06 23.58 1.47
CA PRO A 524 -34.09 25.02 1.17
C PRO A 524 -33.64 25.92 2.32
N LYS A 525 -33.77 25.45 3.56
CA LYS A 525 -33.32 26.23 4.72
C LYS A 525 -31.82 26.25 4.88
N TYR A 526 -31.13 25.19 4.48
CA TYR A 526 -29.71 24.99 4.78
C TYR A 526 -28.78 25.10 3.57
N ALA A 527 -29.28 24.93 2.34
CA ALA A 527 -28.46 24.94 1.13
C ALA A 527 -29.02 25.91 0.07
N ASP A 528 -28.13 26.48 -0.72
CA ASP A 528 -28.49 27.31 -1.88
C ASP A 528 -28.74 26.43 -3.11
N TYR A 529 -28.00 25.34 -3.22
CA TYR A 529 -28.09 24.34 -4.29
C TYR A 529 -28.08 22.94 -3.73
N VAL A 530 -28.71 22.00 -4.45
CA VAL A 530 -28.75 20.58 -4.12
C VAL A 530 -28.32 19.77 -5.32
N LEU A 531 -27.31 18.94 -5.17
CA LEU A 531 -26.90 17.95 -6.16
C LEU A 531 -27.31 16.56 -5.65
N ALA A 532 -28.27 15.94 -6.33
CA ALA A 532 -28.85 14.66 -5.97
C ALA A 532 -28.52 13.61 -7.05
N PHE A 533 -28.17 12.40 -6.62
CA PHE A 533 -27.99 11.25 -7.50
C PHE A 533 -29.11 10.24 -7.23
N GLU A 534 -29.71 9.71 -8.27
CA GLU A 534 -30.83 8.80 -8.15
C GLU A 534 -30.51 7.62 -7.21
N GLY A 535 -31.32 7.49 -6.15
CA GLY A 535 -31.16 6.45 -5.12
C GLY A 535 -30.30 6.86 -3.92
N ASP A 536 -29.59 8.00 -3.95
CA ASP A 536 -28.81 8.49 -2.80
C ASP A 536 -29.72 9.13 -1.72
N PRO A 537 -29.19 9.37 -0.50
CA PRO A 537 -29.97 10.02 0.57
C PRO A 537 -30.47 11.42 0.22
N VAL A 538 -29.74 12.18 -0.60
CA VAL A 538 -30.16 13.53 -1.03
C VAL A 538 -31.29 13.43 -2.02
N TRP A 539 -31.22 12.51 -2.97
CA TRP A 539 -32.33 12.21 -3.88
C TRP A 539 -33.60 11.85 -3.13
N GLN A 540 -33.50 10.97 -2.13
CA GLN A 540 -34.66 10.57 -1.31
C GLN A 540 -35.29 11.77 -0.59
N ALA A 541 -34.48 12.76 -0.19
CA ALA A 541 -34.95 13.95 0.48
C ALA A 541 -35.60 14.97 -0.47
N VAL A 542 -35.20 15.04 -1.76
CA VAL A 542 -35.60 16.17 -2.63
C VAL A 542 -36.47 15.77 -3.84
N HIS A 543 -36.49 14.52 -4.29
CA HIS A 543 -37.16 14.12 -5.54
C HIS A 543 -38.67 14.39 -5.58
N ASN A 544 -39.31 14.53 -4.42
CA ASN A 544 -40.74 14.89 -4.27
C ASN A 544 -40.95 16.37 -3.97
N LEU A 545 -39.91 17.18 -3.85
CA LEU A 545 -39.98 18.60 -3.61
C LEU A 545 -40.05 19.34 -4.96
N ALA A 546 -40.89 20.37 -5.07
CA ALA A 546 -40.98 21.21 -6.27
C ALA A 546 -39.81 22.21 -6.34
N LEU A 547 -38.58 21.72 -6.35
CA LEU A 547 -37.38 22.56 -6.48
C LEU A 547 -37.10 22.83 -7.97
N PRO A 548 -36.72 24.09 -8.35
CA PRO A 548 -36.29 24.40 -9.71
C PRO A 548 -35.06 23.59 -10.13
N GLU A 549 -35.19 22.81 -11.20
CA GLU A 549 -34.10 22.08 -11.81
C GLU A 549 -33.23 22.99 -12.66
N LEU A 550 -31.92 22.97 -12.46
CA LEU A 550 -30.95 23.71 -13.27
C LEU A 550 -30.41 22.84 -14.41
N VAL A 551 -30.14 21.59 -14.11
CA VAL A 551 -29.66 20.61 -15.08
C VAL A 551 -29.91 19.18 -14.60
N GLU A 552 -30.25 18.33 -15.53
CA GLU A 552 -30.25 16.87 -15.37
C GLU A 552 -29.15 16.28 -16.27
N ILE A 553 -28.35 15.39 -15.71
CA ILE A 553 -27.25 14.70 -16.41
C ILE A 553 -27.43 13.19 -16.28
N HIS A 554 -27.40 12.52 -17.42
CA HIS A 554 -27.47 11.07 -17.50
C HIS A 554 -26.26 10.53 -18.28
N VAL A 555 -25.53 9.61 -17.64
CA VAL A 555 -24.44 8.86 -18.25
C VAL A 555 -24.72 7.39 -18.08
N THR A 556 -24.71 6.63 -19.16
CA THR A 556 -24.98 5.19 -19.11
C THR A 556 -24.04 4.47 -18.14
N GLY A 557 -24.61 3.70 -17.22
CA GLY A 557 -23.85 3.01 -16.16
C GLY A 557 -23.57 3.84 -14.91
N GLN A 558 -24.09 5.05 -14.83
CA GLN A 558 -24.08 5.89 -13.63
C GLN A 558 -25.52 6.26 -13.20
N ALA A 559 -25.70 6.58 -11.92
CA ALA A 559 -26.95 7.13 -11.43
C ALA A 559 -27.23 8.49 -12.10
N ARG A 560 -28.51 8.77 -12.38
CA ARG A 560 -28.95 10.06 -12.86
C ARG A 560 -28.64 11.14 -11.84
N ALA A 561 -28.05 12.23 -12.27
CA ALA A 561 -27.69 13.35 -11.42
C ALA A 561 -28.53 14.58 -11.75
N VAL A 562 -29.09 15.24 -10.76
CA VAL A 562 -29.87 16.47 -10.92
C VAL A 562 -29.35 17.55 -9.98
N LEU A 563 -29.07 18.72 -10.54
CA LEU A 563 -28.72 19.92 -9.80
C LEU A 563 -29.94 20.81 -9.68
N TYR A 564 -30.37 21.06 -8.45
CA TYR A 564 -31.50 21.94 -8.12
C TYR A 564 -31.00 23.26 -7.55
N ARG A 565 -31.80 24.32 -7.76
CA ARG A 565 -31.71 25.54 -6.97
C ARG A 565 -32.66 25.40 -5.77
N ALA A 566 -32.14 25.57 -4.55
CA ALA A 566 -32.93 25.44 -3.32
C ALA A 566 -33.38 26.77 -2.75
N ARG A 567 -32.58 27.84 -2.95
CA ARG A 567 -32.88 29.23 -2.62
C ARG A 567 -32.54 30.19 -3.74
#